data_8b7f9985c955b37bc9c5f2a95e8c7b0e
#
_entry.id   8b7f9985c955b37bc9c5f2a95e8c7b0e
#
_cell.length_a   1.000
_cell.length_b   1.000
_cell.length_c   1.000
_cell.angle_alpha   90.00
_cell.angle_beta   90.00
_cell.angle_gamma   90.00
#
_symmetry.space_group_name_H-M   'P 1'
#
loop_
_entity.id
_entity.type
_entity.pdbx_description
1 polymer ?
#
loop_
_entity_poly.entity_id
_entity_poly.type
_entity_poly.pdbx_seq_one_letter_code
_entity_poly.pdbx_strand_id
1 'polypeptide(L)'
;PTKVPLTVDYLVVAGGGGGGTWKDSSNVGSGGGGGAGGLRTSFTGGSGGGCASESQMSAMVAGTSYAITVGKGGAGQPLNTSTQSNGGNSIFNGITSTGGGAGGAYNGLPATIGGSGGGGGYNANSAAGISCQGFTGAGGAIGVQPQYRSGGGGGSGGTGISPASGGSGGVGKSVSITATPVIYAAGGGGGVSFTYSVSPGGSGIGGNGGNSSTNASNPTANTGSGGGAGGVGGGSNTLASAGSSGVIILKYPS
;
A
#
# COMPACT_ATOMS: atom_id res chain seq x y z
N PRO A 1 -30.45 35.03 1.79
CA PRO A 1 -30.60 33.82 1.02
C PRO A 1 -30.10 32.63 1.84
N THR A 2 -31.03 31.69 2.12
CA THR A 2 -30.66 30.41 2.77
C THR A 2 -29.75 29.64 1.84
N LYS A 3 -28.51 29.37 2.28
CA LYS A 3 -27.56 28.55 1.54
C LYS A 3 -28.10 27.10 1.51
N VAL A 4 -28.37 26.58 0.31
CA VAL A 4 -28.82 25.21 0.14
C VAL A 4 -27.62 24.28 0.47
N PRO A 5 -27.76 23.30 1.39
CA PRO A 5 -26.71 22.34 1.65
C PRO A 5 -26.43 21.48 0.41
N LEU A 6 -25.16 21.29 0.08
CA LEU A 6 -24.72 20.41 -1.01
C LEU A 6 -24.46 19.01 -0.46
N THR A 7 -24.91 18.01 -1.19
CA THR A 7 -24.52 16.61 -0.98
C THR A 7 -23.39 16.26 -1.94
N VAL A 8 -22.31 15.70 -1.45
CA VAL A 8 -21.09 15.44 -2.23
C VAL A 8 -20.69 13.97 -2.12
N ASP A 9 -20.46 13.33 -3.26
CA ASP A 9 -19.74 12.06 -3.28
C ASP A 9 -18.25 12.29 -3.13
N TYR A 10 -17.58 11.36 -2.46
CA TYR A 10 -16.15 11.45 -2.24
C TYR A 10 -15.43 10.12 -2.46
N LEU A 11 -14.17 10.23 -2.78
CA LEU A 11 -13.16 9.20 -2.67
C LEU A 11 -11.98 9.79 -1.91
N VAL A 12 -11.59 9.17 -0.80
CA VAL A 12 -10.42 9.55 0.00
C VAL A 12 -9.48 8.35 0.06
N VAL A 13 -8.33 8.46 -0.59
CA VAL A 13 -7.27 7.44 -0.59
C VAL A 13 -6.04 8.01 0.09
N ALA A 14 -5.53 7.31 1.09
CA ALA A 14 -4.30 7.69 1.80
C ALA A 14 -3.03 7.33 1.02
N GLY A 15 -1.87 7.80 1.45
CA GLY A 15 -0.59 7.40 0.87
C GLY A 15 -0.28 5.93 1.18
N GLY A 16 0.35 5.22 0.23
CA GLY A 16 0.83 3.85 0.42
C GLY A 16 2.09 3.79 1.29
N GLY A 17 2.33 2.68 1.97
CA GLY A 17 3.56 2.42 2.73
C GLY A 17 4.76 2.14 1.84
N GLY A 18 5.98 2.40 2.33
CA GLY A 18 7.21 2.04 1.66
C GLY A 18 7.48 0.53 1.72
N GLY A 19 8.17 -0.01 0.74
CA GLY A 19 8.67 -1.38 0.77
C GLY A 19 9.78 -1.57 1.80
N GLY A 20 9.90 -2.79 2.33
CA GLY A 20 11.00 -3.19 3.21
C GLY A 20 12.24 -3.59 2.42
N THR A 21 13.38 -3.67 3.11
CA THR A 21 14.63 -4.20 2.55
C THR A 21 15.28 -5.19 3.53
N TRP A 22 16.46 -5.52 3.23
CA TRP A 22 17.37 -6.29 4.05
C TRP A 22 18.09 -5.44 5.12
N LYS A 23 18.37 -6.01 6.29
CA LYS A 23 18.81 -5.29 7.48
C LYS A 23 20.23 -5.61 7.96
N ASP A 24 20.83 -6.73 7.55
CA ASP A 24 22.11 -7.16 8.12
C ASP A 24 23.16 -7.55 7.07
N SER A 25 24.37 -7.92 7.53
CA SER A 25 25.50 -8.29 6.68
C SER A 25 25.46 -9.71 6.11
N SER A 26 24.38 -10.47 6.31
CA SER A 26 24.31 -11.89 5.92
C SER A 26 24.20 -12.16 4.41
N ASN A 27 24.01 -11.12 3.58
CA ASN A 27 23.83 -11.23 2.12
C ASN A 27 22.72 -12.19 1.66
N VAL A 28 21.76 -12.50 2.53
CA VAL A 28 20.59 -13.32 2.23
C VAL A 28 19.34 -12.73 2.87
N GLY A 29 18.22 -12.85 2.21
CA GLY A 29 16.96 -12.35 2.72
C GLY A 29 16.31 -11.36 1.75
N SER A 30 15.13 -10.91 2.08
CA SER A 30 14.38 -9.96 1.26
C SER A 30 13.36 -9.20 2.13
N GLY A 31 12.98 -8.01 1.73
CA GLY A 31 11.96 -7.21 2.40
C GLY A 31 10.55 -7.53 1.94
N GLY A 32 9.55 -7.23 2.76
CA GLY A 32 8.14 -7.31 2.43
C GLY A 32 7.63 -6.09 1.65
N GLY A 33 6.61 -6.28 0.83
CA GLY A 33 5.97 -5.19 0.09
C GLY A 33 5.23 -4.20 1.00
N GLY A 34 5.21 -2.92 0.65
CA GLY A 34 4.41 -1.92 1.36
C GLY A 34 2.91 -2.15 1.17
N GLY A 35 2.12 -1.92 2.21
CA GLY A 35 0.66 -1.93 2.14
C GLY A 35 0.12 -0.70 1.44
N ALA A 36 -1.04 -0.80 0.82
CA ALA A 36 -1.74 0.34 0.25
C ALA A 36 -2.29 1.28 1.32
N GLY A 37 -2.46 2.54 0.99
CA GLY A 37 -3.24 3.47 1.78
C GLY A 37 -4.70 3.03 1.89
N GLY A 38 -5.35 3.40 3.00
CA GLY A 38 -6.76 3.15 3.19
C GLY A 38 -7.60 3.81 2.10
N LEU A 39 -8.69 3.18 1.71
CA LEU A 39 -9.63 3.71 0.72
C LEU A 39 -11.02 3.81 1.34
N ARG A 40 -11.57 5.02 1.39
CA ARG A 40 -12.92 5.31 1.85
C ARG A 40 -13.70 6.06 0.77
N THR A 41 -14.93 5.67 0.52
CA THR A 41 -15.77 6.32 -0.52
C THR A 41 -17.24 6.20 -0.23
N SER A 42 -17.98 7.25 -0.55
CA SER A 42 -19.45 7.22 -0.63
C SER A 42 -19.93 6.72 -1.98
N PHE A 43 -19.07 6.73 -3.01
CA PHE A 43 -19.45 6.35 -4.36
C PHE A 43 -19.64 4.83 -4.49
N THR A 44 -20.45 4.40 -5.43
CA THR A 44 -20.76 2.98 -5.69
C THR A 44 -19.48 2.17 -5.92
N GLY A 45 -19.45 0.94 -5.41
CA GLY A 45 -18.28 0.05 -5.46
C GLY A 45 -17.70 -0.28 -4.08
N GLY A 46 -18.05 0.49 -3.05
CA GLY A 46 -17.69 0.24 -1.65
C GLY A 46 -16.29 0.71 -1.26
N SER A 47 -16.09 0.92 0.03
CA SER A 47 -14.80 1.21 0.65
C SER A 47 -13.86 0.01 0.63
N GLY A 48 -12.59 0.21 0.95
CA GLY A 48 -11.60 -0.86 1.05
C GLY A 48 -11.94 -1.88 2.14
N GLY A 49 -11.17 -2.96 2.22
CA GLY A 49 -11.39 -3.99 3.24
C GLY A 49 -12.70 -4.76 3.08
N GLY A 50 -13.33 -4.73 1.91
CA GLY A 50 -14.58 -5.45 1.62
C GLY A 50 -15.85 -4.77 2.13
N CYS A 51 -15.77 -3.54 2.63
CA CYS A 51 -16.94 -2.82 3.15
C CYS A 51 -17.78 -2.17 2.04
N ALA A 52 -19.05 -1.91 2.35
CA ALA A 52 -19.95 -1.13 1.51
C ALA A 52 -19.48 0.32 1.34
N SER A 53 -20.11 1.03 0.39
CA SER A 53 -19.95 2.47 0.27
C SER A 53 -20.47 3.18 1.53
N GLU A 54 -19.80 4.25 1.91
CA GLU A 54 -20.21 5.10 3.02
C GLU A 54 -21.33 6.05 2.60
N SER A 55 -21.93 6.74 3.53
CA SER A 55 -22.93 7.77 3.20
C SER A 55 -22.26 8.96 2.53
N GLN A 56 -22.95 9.57 1.59
CA GLN A 56 -22.55 10.84 1.00
C GLN A 56 -22.37 11.91 2.08
N MET A 57 -21.48 12.84 1.85
CA MET A 57 -21.29 13.97 2.74
C MET A 57 -22.41 14.98 2.49
N SER A 58 -23.28 15.12 3.47
CA SER A 58 -24.38 16.08 3.46
C SER A 58 -23.99 17.39 4.18
N ALA A 59 -24.79 18.44 3.96
CA ALA A 59 -24.65 19.75 4.64
C ALA A 59 -23.32 20.50 4.35
N MET A 60 -22.68 20.26 3.22
CA MET A 60 -21.62 21.15 2.77
C MET A 60 -22.22 22.48 2.32
N VAL A 61 -21.64 23.59 2.80
CA VAL A 61 -22.20 24.93 2.60
C VAL A 61 -21.38 25.69 1.56
N ALA A 62 -22.01 26.16 0.50
CA ALA A 62 -21.35 26.97 -0.52
C ALA A 62 -20.70 28.24 0.09
N GLY A 63 -19.47 28.54 -0.33
CA GLY A 63 -18.68 29.66 0.20
C GLY A 63 -18.01 29.39 1.55
N THR A 64 -18.04 28.14 2.04
CA THR A 64 -17.27 27.70 3.21
C THR A 64 -16.00 26.99 2.73
N SER A 65 -14.86 27.29 3.39
CA SER A 65 -13.59 26.61 3.11
C SER A 65 -13.50 25.30 3.91
N TYR A 66 -13.12 24.22 3.24
CA TYR A 66 -12.90 22.91 3.84
C TYR A 66 -11.45 22.48 3.65
N ALA A 67 -10.78 22.14 4.76
CA ALA A 67 -9.41 21.70 4.72
C ALA A 67 -9.29 20.31 4.05
N ILE A 68 -8.30 20.16 3.18
CA ILE A 68 -7.94 18.91 2.52
C ILE A 68 -6.48 18.60 2.83
N THR A 69 -6.21 17.37 3.28
CA THR A 69 -4.85 16.83 3.41
C THR A 69 -4.74 15.58 2.56
N VAL A 70 -3.78 15.56 1.63
CA VAL A 70 -3.45 14.36 0.87
C VAL A 70 -2.18 13.72 1.45
N GLY A 71 -2.29 12.47 1.86
CA GLY A 71 -1.20 11.71 2.47
C GLY A 71 -0.07 11.44 1.48
N LYS A 72 1.17 11.68 1.88
CA LYS A 72 2.36 11.29 1.11
C LYS A 72 2.58 9.78 1.18
N GLY A 73 3.22 9.20 0.17
CA GLY A 73 3.75 7.84 0.27
C GLY A 73 4.86 7.74 1.31
N GLY A 74 4.94 6.60 1.99
CA GLY A 74 6.05 6.27 2.86
C GLY A 74 7.32 6.03 2.06
N ALA A 75 8.47 6.44 2.58
CA ALA A 75 9.76 6.17 1.93
C ALA A 75 10.06 4.66 1.92
N GLY A 76 10.72 4.18 0.86
CA GLY A 76 11.31 2.85 0.87
C GLY A 76 12.37 2.74 1.98
N GLN A 77 12.44 1.60 2.63
CA GLN A 77 13.41 1.39 3.70
C GLN A 77 14.83 1.48 3.13
N PRO A 78 15.72 2.28 3.73
CA PRO A 78 17.13 2.27 3.37
C PRO A 78 17.81 0.95 3.77
N LEU A 79 18.85 0.56 3.03
CA LEU A 79 19.65 -0.63 3.36
C LEU A 79 20.26 -0.53 4.76
N ASN A 80 20.38 -1.66 5.42
CA ASN A 80 21.03 -1.79 6.74
C ASN A 80 20.41 -0.91 7.85
N THR A 81 19.12 -0.58 7.74
CA THR A 81 18.42 0.20 8.76
C THR A 81 17.20 -0.54 9.28
N SER A 82 16.68 -0.06 10.42
CA SER A 82 15.37 -0.48 10.96
C SER A 82 14.29 0.57 10.71
N THR A 83 14.55 1.54 9.84
CA THR A 83 13.64 2.66 9.60
C THR A 83 12.57 2.26 8.59
N GLN A 84 11.38 2.03 9.08
CA GLN A 84 10.19 1.78 8.26
C GLN A 84 9.37 3.07 8.13
N SER A 85 8.70 3.25 7.00
CA SER A 85 7.92 4.44 6.74
C SER A 85 6.53 4.09 6.23
N ASN A 86 5.53 4.32 7.08
CA ASN A 86 4.13 4.24 6.70
C ASN A 86 3.78 5.39 5.74
N GLY A 87 2.73 5.20 4.97
CA GLY A 87 2.10 6.28 4.25
C GLY A 87 1.47 7.32 5.18
N GLY A 88 1.28 8.54 4.69
CA GLY A 88 0.54 9.58 5.39
C GLY A 88 -0.96 9.43 5.25
N ASN A 89 -1.72 9.91 6.23
CA ASN A 89 -3.18 9.93 6.18
C ASN A 89 -3.69 10.96 5.16
N SER A 90 -4.79 10.63 4.48
CA SER A 90 -5.58 11.61 3.74
C SER A 90 -6.83 11.98 4.54
N ILE A 91 -7.11 13.28 4.63
CA ILE A 91 -8.20 13.79 5.47
C ILE A 91 -9.05 14.79 4.68
N PHE A 92 -10.35 14.59 4.70
CA PHE A 92 -11.34 15.52 4.17
C PHE A 92 -12.55 15.60 5.11
N ASN A 93 -12.82 16.77 5.67
CA ASN A 93 -13.99 17.09 6.48
C ASN A 93 -14.37 15.98 7.50
N GLY A 94 -13.42 15.55 8.33
CA GLY A 94 -13.61 14.53 9.38
C GLY A 94 -13.48 13.07 8.87
N ILE A 95 -13.47 12.84 7.55
CA ILE A 95 -13.18 11.52 6.97
C ILE A 95 -11.66 11.34 6.90
N THR A 96 -11.15 10.36 7.62
CA THR A 96 -9.72 10.01 7.60
C THR A 96 -9.53 8.64 6.98
N SER A 97 -8.77 8.58 5.90
CA SER A 97 -8.17 7.34 5.39
C SER A 97 -6.75 7.23 5.94
N THR A 98 -6.43 6.09 6.52
CA THR A 98 -5.14 5.85 7.18
C THR A 98 -4.08 5.46 6.17
N GLY A 99 -2.86 5.96 6.33
CA GLY A 99 -1.73 5.58 5.48
C GLY A 99 -1.47 4.09 5.48
N GLY A 100 -0.92 3.57 4.40
CA GLY A 100 -0.54 2.17 4.25
C GLY A 100 0.62 1.78 5.16
N GLY A 101 0.63 0.54 5.64
CA GLY A 101 1.69 0.01 6.48
C GLY A 101 2.97 -0.24 5.69
N ALA A 102 4.13 0.02 6.28
CA ALA A 102 5.43 -0.29 5.69
C ALA A 102 5.69 -1.79 5.65
N GLY A 103 6.40 -2.25 4.64
CA GLY A 103 6.88 -3.63 4.54
C GLY A 103 7.89 -3.97 5.63
N GLY A 104 7.87 -5.22 6.07
CA GLY A 104 8.84 -5.77 7.02
C GLY A 104 10.22 -5.95 6.40
N ALA A 105 11.25 -6.00 7.24
CA ALA A 105 12.59 -6.34 6.81
C ALA A 105 12.93 -7.79 7.15
N TYR A 106 13.98 -8.31 6.54
CA TYR A 106 14.62 -9.57 6.96
C TYR A 106 15.04 -9.52 8.44
N ASN A 107 15.08 -10.72 9.04
CA ASN A 107 15.56 -10.92 10.40
C ASN A 107 14.73 -10.24 11.50
N GLY A 108 13.41 -10.41 11.40
CA GLY A 108 12.49 -10.18 12.52
C GLY A 108 11.99 -8.76 12.69
N LEU A 109 12.24 -7.84 11.75
CA LEU A 109 11.53 -6.56 11.75
C LEU A 109 10.16 -6.74 11.09
N PRO A 110 9.08 -6.83 11.87
CA PRO A 110 7.76 -7.09 11.33
C PRO A 110 7.26 -5.93 10.49
N ALA A 111 6.34 -6.22 9.58
CA ALA A 111 5.61 -5.18 8.87
C ALA A 111 4.73 -4.35 9.83
N THR A 112 4.30 -3.19 9.39
CA THR A 112 3.46 -2.28 10.20
C THR A 112 2.01 -2.28 9.75
N ILE A 113 1.10 -2.04 10.71
CA ILE A 113 -0.32 -1.84 10.46
C ILE A 113 -0.53 -0.53 9.69
N GLY A 114 -1.53 -0.52 8.82
CA GLY A 114 -1.93 0.67 8.05
C GLY A 114 -3.33 0.52 7.48
N GLY A 115 -3.75 1.43 6.64
CA GLY A 115 -4.99 1.30 5.87
C GLY A 115 -5.08 -0.10 5.26
N SER A 116 -4.06 -0.51 4.52
CA SER A 116 -3.74 -1.93 4.28
C SER A 116 -2.40 -2.25 4.95
N GLY A 117 -2.25 -3.46 5.46
CA GLY A 117 -1.05 -3.89 6.18
C GLY A 117 0.14 -4.15 5.27
N GLY A 118 1.36 -3.91 5.75
CA GLY A 118 2.60 -4.28 5.04
C GLY A 118 2.79 -5.79 4.98
N GLY A 119 3.50 -6.28 3.98
CA GLY A 119 3.96 -7.66 3.84
C GLY A 119 5.17 -7.95 4.73
N GLY A 120 5.31 -9.16 5.21
CA GLY A 120 6.47 -9.61 6.00
C GLY A 120 7.71 -9.79 5.14
N GLY A 121 8.87 -9.36 5.62
CA GLY A 121 10.15 -9.78 5.07
C GLY A 121 10.39 -11.28 5.32
N TYR A 122 11.45 -11.83 4.76
CA TYR A 122 11.82 -13.23 5.05
C TYR A 122 11.98 -13.45 6.57
N ASN A 123 11.37 -14.51 7.08
CA ASN A 123 11.25 -14.78 8.54
C ASN A 123 10.55 -13.68 9.36
N ALA A 124 9.74 -12.84 8.74
CA ALA A 124 9.01 -11.81 9.45
C ALA A 124 7.48 -11.89 9.17
N ASN A 125 6.72 -11.45 10.15
CA ASN A 125 5.26 -11.42 10.06
C ASN A 125 4.77 -10.23 9.21
N SER A 126 3.64 -10.45 8.53
CA SER A 126 2.85 -9.37 7.95
C SER A 126 2.07 -8.59 9.01
N ALA A 127 1.49 -7.49 8.58
CA ALA A 127 0.61 -6.71 9.43
C ALA A 127 -0.84 -6.66 8.91
N ALA A 128 -1.76 -6.40 9.83
CA ALA A 128 -3.17 -6.26 9.53
C ALA A 128 -3.47 -4.95 8.77
N GLY A 129 -4.50 -4.98 7.93
CA GLY A 129 -5.16 -3.78 7.45
C GLY A 129 -6.22 -3.29 8.44
N ILE A 130 -6.56 -2.01 8.36
CA ILE A 130 -7.68 -1.43 9.13
C ILE A 130 -8.99 -1.83 8.46
N SER A 131 -9.92 -2.33 9.27
CA SER A 131 -11.27 -2.68 8.81
C SER A 131 -11.92 -1.54 8.02
N CYS A 132 -12.61 -1.87 6.95
CA CYS A 132 -13.26 -0.92 6.03
C CYS A 132 -12.31 0.08 5.34
N GLN A 133 -11.00 -0.17 5.36
CA GLN A 133 -10.02 0.64 4.63
C GLN A 133 -9.10 -0.20 3.74
N GLY A 134 -8.75 -1.42 4.15
CA GLY A 134 -7.88 -2.30 3.37
C GLY A 134 -7.68 -3.66 4.02
N PHE A 135 -6.87 -4.49 3.39
CA PHE A 135 -6.62 -5.88 3.78
C PHE A 135 -5.21 -6.08 4.36
N THR A 136 -5.05 -7.21 4.99
CA THR A 136 -3.79 -7.69 5.58
C THR A 136 -2.74 -7.96 4.49
N GLY A 137 -1.47 -7.70 4.78
CA GLY A 137 -0.35 -8.18 3.98
C GLY A 137 -0.11 -9.69 4.16
N ALA A 138 0.78 -10.27 3.36
CA ALA A 138 1.20 -11.66 3.52
C ALA A 138 2.50 -11.77 4.32
N GLY A 139 2.64 -12.81 5.14
CA GLY A 139 3.89 -13.12 5.85
C GLY A 139 5.01 -13.54 4.89
N GLY A 140 6.25 -13.38 5.32
CA GLY A 140 7.42 -13.88 4.59
C GLY A 140 7.56 -15.40 4.73
N ALA A 141 8.32 -16.03 3.82
CA ALA A 141 8.62 -17.45 3.90
C ALA A 141 9.52 -17.73 5.12
N ILE A 142 9.31 -18.88 5.76
CA ILE A 142 10.11 -19.35 6.88
C ILE A 142 10.87 -20.60 6.44
N GLY A 143 12.20 -20.59 6.58
CA GLY A 143 13.05 -21.78 6.38
C GLY A 143 13.12 -22.31 4.94
N VAL A 144 12.56 -21.65 3.94
CA VAL A 144 12.56 -22.12 2.54
C VAL A 144 13.76 -21.54 1.80
N GLN A 145 14.79 -22.36 1.64
CA GLN A 145 15.98 -22.05 0.83
C GLN A 145 15.84 -22.69 -0.56
N PRO A 146 16.47 -22.12 -1.62
CA PRO A 146 17.30 -20.90 -1.64
C PRO A 146 16.53 -19.61 -2.00
N GLN A 147 15.22 -19.62 -2.09
CA GLN A 147 14.45 -18.51 -2.70
C GLN A 147 14.24 -17.30 -1.78
N TYR A 148 14.33 -17.46 -0.46
CA TYR A 148 14.17 -16.38 0.56
C TYR A 148 13.13 -15.31 0.16
N ARG A 149 11.93 -15.75 -0.24
CA ARG A 149 10.87 -14.88 -0.74
C ARG A 149 10.13 -14.21 0.41
N SER A 150 9.69 -12.99 0.19
CA SER A 150 8.92 -12.19 1.14
C SER A 150 7.47 -11.99 0.69
N GLY A 151 6.61 -11.66 1.64
CA GLY A 151 5.19 -11.47 1.38
C GLY A 151 4.89 -10.14 0.69
N GLY A 152 3.84 -10.09 -0.10
CA GLY A 152 3.30 -8.86 -0.66
C GLY A 152 2.51 -8.05 0.37
N GLY A 153 2.48 -6.72 0.24
CA GLY A 153 1.62 -5.85 1.02
C GLY A 153 0.15 -6.02 0.68
N GLY A 154 -0.74 -5.73 1.62
CA GLY A 154 -2.19 -5.74 1.39
C GLY A 154 -2.63 -4.61 0.46
N GLY A 155 -3.73 -4.82 -0.26
CA GLY A 155 -4.41 -3.81 -1.07
C GLY A 155 -5.78 -3.46 -0.50
N SER A 156 -6.44 -2.46 -1.06
CA SER A 156 -7.81 -2.10 -0.66
C SER A 156 -8.87 -3.09 -1.14
N GLY A 157 -8.57 -3.87 -2.17
CA GLY A 157 -9.46 -4.87 -2.77
C GLY A 157 -9.12 -6.32 -2.40
N GLY A 158 -7.95 -6.60 -1.81
CA GLY A 158 -7.56 -7.95 -1.43
C GLY A 158 -6.29 -8.01 -0.61
N THR A 159 -6.07 -9.18 0.04
CA THR A 159 -4.88 -9.47 0.84
C THR A 159 -3.62 -9.53 -0.02
N GLY A 160 -2.46 -9.28 0.59
CA GLY A 160 -1.18 -9.62 -0.02
C GLY A 160 -1.09 -11.13 -0.29
N ILE A 161 -0.27 -11.51 -1.26
CA ILE A 161 -0.08 -12.90 -1.68
C ILE A 161 1.16 -13.47 -1.00
N SER A 162 1.04 -14.73 -0.54
CA SER A 162 2.14 -15.41 0.16
C SER A 162 3.32 -15.68 -0.77
N PRO A 163 4.55 -15.81 -0.22
CA PRO A 163 5.75 -16.12 -1.00
C PRO A 163 5.65 -17.43 -1.78
N ALA A 164 4.98 -18.44 -1.26
CA ALA A 164 4.75 -19.70 -1.97
C ALA A 164 4.02 -19.51 -3.30
N SER A 165 3.19 -18.47 -3.38
CA SER A 165 2.44 -18.09 -4.59
C SER A 165 3.03 -16.85 -5.30
N GLY A 166 4.31 -16.53 -5.08
CA GLY A 166 5.02 -15.46 -5.78
C GLY A 166 5.17 -14.14 -5.03
N GLY A 167 4.63 -13.99 -3.82
CA GLY A 167 4.82 -12.79 -3.00
C GLY A 167 4.21 -11.51 -3.56
N SER A 168 3.21 -11.59 -4.42
CA SER A 168 2.61 -10.43 -5.10
C SER A 168 1.83 -9.53 -4.16
N GLY A 169 1.73 -8.26 -4.50
CA GLY A 169 0.88 -7.30 -3.78
C GLY A 169 -0.61 -7.61 -3.92
N GLY A 170 -1.37 -7.26 -2.88
CA GLY A 170 -2.83 -7.35 -2.87
C GLY A 170 -3.46 -6.42 -3.92
N VAL A 171 -4.56 -6.86 -4.51
CA VAL A 171 -5.26 -6.08 -5.54
C VAL A 171 -5.81 -4.77 -4.98
N GLY A 172 -5.81 -3.73 -5.81
CA GLY A 172 -6.49 -2.48 -5.54
C GLY A 172 -8.01 -2.56 -5.77
N LYS A 173 -8.69 -1.47 -5.55
CA LYS A 173 -10.13 -1.35 -5.74
C LYS A 173 -10.44 -0.40 -6.90
N SER A 174 -11.34 -0.83 -7.77
CA SER A 174 -11.83 0.00 -8.87
C SER A 174 -12.96 0.91 -8.39
N VAL A 175 -12.87 2.21 -8.68
CA VAL A 175 -13.89 3.21 -8.36
C VAL A 175 -14.13 4.09 -9.59
N SER A 176 -15.40 4.30 -9.95
CA SER A 176 -15.82 5.05 -11.16
C SER A 176 -16.32 6.47 -10.84
N ILE A 177 -15.83 7.09 -9.77
CA ILE A 177 -16.25 8.45 -9.35
C ILE A 177 -16.00 9.51 -10.45
N THR A 178 -15.00 9.29 -11.29
CA THR A 178 -14.62 10.13 -12.45
C THR A 178 -15.30 9.72 -13.75
N ALA A 179 -16.40 8.96 -13.68
CA ALA A 179 -17.16 8.37 -14.79
C ALA A 179 -16.48 7.17 -15.48
N THR A 180 -15.18 7.01 -15.37
CA THR A 180 -14.43 5.83 -15.85
C THR A 180 -13.87 5.03 -14.67
N PRO A 181 -13.81 3.68 -14.77
CA PRO A 181 -13.20 2.87 -13.72
C PRO A 181 -11.69 3.15 -13.61
N VAL A 182 -11.24 3.55 -12.43
CA VAL A 182 -9.82 3.69 -12.09
C VAL A 182 -9.50 2.84 -10.87
N ILE A 183 -8.38 2.12 -10.91
CA ILE A 183 -7.95 1.28 -9.78
C ILE A 183 -7.07 2.13 -8.84
N TYR A 184 -7.34 2.02 -7.53
CA TYR A 184 -6.61 2.70 -6.47
C TYR A 184 -6.15 1.71 -5.41
N ALA A 185 -5.13 2.09 -4.64
CA ALA A 185 -4.71 1.47 -3.41
C ALA A 185 -4.39 -0.03 -3.55
N ALA A 186 -3.46 -0.39 -4.42
CA ALA A 186 -2.93 -1.75 -4.54
C ALA A 186 -1.66 -1.93 -3.68
N GLY A 187 -1.42 -3.12 -3.17
CA GLY A 187 -0.23 -3.45 -2.39
C GLY A 187 1.04 -3.56 -3.25
N GLY A 188 2.20 -3.39 -2.64
CA GLY A 188 3.51 -3.63 -3.27
C GLY A 188 3.90 -5.10 -3.23
N GLY A 189 4.70 -5.56 -4.19
CA GLY A 189 5.27 -6.90 -4.25
C GLY A 189 6.41 -7.07 -3.24
N GLY A 190 6.54 -8.28 -2.68
CA GLY A 190 7.65 -8.68 -1.81
C GLY A 190 8.94 -8.84 -2.59
N GLY A 191 10.08 -8.65 -1.95
CA GLY A 191 11.39 -8.91 -2.52
C GLY A 191 11.66 -10.41 -2.67
N VAL A 192 12.59 -10.74 -3.53
CA VAL A 192 13.11 -12.10 -3.70
C VAL A 192 14.62 -12.10 -3.69
N SER A 193 15.24 -13.21 -3.30
CA SER A 193 16.70 -13.32 -3.33
C SER A 193 17.18 -13.88 -4.67
N PHE A 194 18.45 -13.65 -4.94
CA PHE A 194 19.11 -14.07 -6.18
C PHE A 194 18.40 -13.53 -7.43
N THR A 195 18.53 -14.19 -8.57
CA THR A 195 17.97 -13.78 -9.87
C THR A 195 16.57 -14.36 -10.15
N TYR A 196 15.85 -14.78 -9.10
CA TYR A 196 14.47 -15.26 -9.28
C TYR A 196 13.56 -14.15 -9.80
N SER A 197 12.45 -14.54 -10.44
CA SER A 197 11.46 -13.60 -10.94
C SER A 197 10.94 -12.68 -9.84
N VAL A 198 10.91 -11.39 -10.12
CA VAL A 198 10.40 -10.37 -9.20
C VAL A 198 8.92 -10.59 -8.89
N SER A 199 8.51 -10.23 -7.69
CA SER A 199 7.10 -10.30 -7.27
C SER A 199 6.34 -9.10 -7.79
N PRO A 200 5.27 -9.27 -8.58
CA PRO A 200 4.52 -8.13 -9.11
C PRO A 200 3.77 -7.36 -8.00
N GLY A 201 3.66 -6.07 -8.18
CA GLY A 201 2.72 -5.25 -7.41
C GLY A 201 1.27 -5.57 -7.77
N GLY A 202 0.35 -5.31 -6.85
CA GLY A 202 -1.06 -5.58 -7.04
C GLY A 202 -1.66 -4.80 -8.21
N SER A 203 -2.56 -5.40 -8.94
CA SER A 203 -3.33 -4.78 -10.05
C SER A 203 -2.47 -4.03 -11.10
N GLY A 204 -1.18 -4.28 -11.20
CA GLY A 204 -0.28 -3.58 -12.10
C GLY A 204 0.01 -2.12 -11.75
N ILE A 205 -0.51 -1.61 -10.63
CA ILE A 205 -0.28 -0.24 -10.15
C ILE A 205 0.53 -0.18 -8.85
N GLY A 206 0.63 -1.28 -8.10
CA GLY A 206 1.56 -1.41 -6.98
C GLY A 206 3.01 -1.50 -7.45
N GLY A 207 3.97 -1.14 -6.61
CA GLY A 207 5.39 -1.28 -6.92
C GLY A 207 5.79 -2.76 -6.97
N ASN A 208 6.54 -3.18 -8.00
CA ASN A 208 7.08 -4.54 -8.06
C ASN A 208 8.23 -4.70 -7.07
N GLY A 209 8.35 -5.86 -6.45
CA GLY A 209 9.52 -6.23 -5.67
C GLY A 209 10.77 -6.37 -6.53
N GLY A 210 11.93 -6.19 -5.90
CA GLY A 210 13.24 -6.39 -6.53
C GLY A 210 13.80 -7.79 -6.29
N ASN A 211 14.89 -8.09 -6.99
CA ASN A 211 15.74 -9.27 -6.78
C ASN A 211 17.22 -8.82 -6.66
N SER A 212 18.20 -9.72 -6.67
CA SER A 212 19.61 -9.35 -6.54
C SER A 212 20.18 -8.45 -7.64
N SER A 213 19.50 -8.30 -8.77
CA SER A 213 19.99 -7.52 -9.92
C SER A 213 19.05 -6.39 -10.34
N THR A 214 17.84 -6.37 -9.80
CA THR A 214 16.81 -5.40 -10.19
C THR A 214 16.22 -4.73 -8.95
N ASN A 215 16.31 -3.42 -8.88
CA ASN A 215 15.66 -2.63 -7.83
C ASN A 215 14.14 -2.80 -7.88
N ALA A 216 13.50 -2.62 -6.75
CA ALA A 216 12.05 -2.49 -6.71
C ALA A 216 11.57 -1.31 -7.58
N SER A 217 10.41 -1.47 -8.22
CA SER A 217 9.81 -0.38 -9.00
C SER A 217 8.88 0.48 -8.15
N ASN A 218 8.76 1.75 -8.53
CA ASN A 218 7.78 2.63 -7.92
C ASN A 218 6.35 2.24 -8.34
N PRO A 219 5.37 2.40 -7.45
CA PRO A 219 3.96 2.27 -7.80
C PRO A 219 3.49 3.44 -8.68
N THR A 220 2.33 3.27 -9.31
CA THR A 220 1.67 4.35 -10.07
C THR A 220 1.39 5.54 -9.15
N ALA A 221 1.77 6.74 -9.58
CA ALA A 221 1.62 7.96 -8.80
C ALA A 221 0.15 8.29 -8.51
N ASN A 222 -0.11 8.89 -7.35
CA ASN A 222 -1.43 9.41 -6.92
C ASN A 222 -2.52 8.32 -6.83
N THR A 223 -2.11 7.06 -6.57
CA THR A 223 -3.04 5.95 -6.40
C THR A 223 -3.15 5.44 -4.97
N GLY A 224 -2.27 5.89 -4.06
CA GLY A 224 -2.18 5.36 -2.71
C GLY A 224 -1.60 3.95 -2.66
N SER A 225 -0.91 3.48 -3.71
CA SER A 225 -0.39 2.13 -3.80
C SER A 225 0.92 1.96 -3.04
N GLY A 226 1.14 0.77 -2.51
CA GLY A 226 2.33 0.41 -1.73
C GLY A 226 3.58 0.26 -2.60
N GLY A 227 4.75 0.55 -2.03
CA GLY A 227 6.05 0.39 -2.66
C GLY A 227 6.51 -1.06 -2.72
N GLY A 228 7.28 -1.42 -3.74
CA GLY A 228 7.92 -2.73 -3.87
C GLY A 228 9.10 -2.88 -2.89
N ALA A 229 9.34 -4.09 -2.44
CA ALA A 229 10.42 -4.43 -1.52
C ALA A 229 11.75 -4.68 -2.23
N GLY A 230 12.87 -4.41 -1.57
CA GLY A 230 14.19 -4.77 -2.06
C GLY A 230 14.47 -6.27 -1.93
N GLY A 231 15.27 -6.79 -2.85
CA GLY A 231 15.80 -8.15 -2.83
C GLY A 231 17.30 -8.17 -2.56
N VAL A 232 17.87 -9.38 -2.33
CA VAL A 232 19.29 -9.54 -2.04
C VAL A 232 19.81 -10.88 -2.56
N GLY A 233 21.10 -10.96 -2.84
CA GLY A 233 21.75 -12.22 -3.19
C GLY A 233 23.09 -12.00 -3.90
N GLY A 234 24.06 -12.95 -3.67
CA GLY A 234 25.35 -12.92 -4.36
C GLY A 234 26.20 -11.66 -4.12
N GLY A 235 26.05 -11.01 -2.97
CA GLY A 235 26.80 -9.78 -2.63
C GLY A 235 26.18 -8.48 -3.19
N SER A 236 25.01 -8.55 -3.83
CA SER A 236 24.29 -7.39 -4.34
C SER A 236 22.97 -7.18 -3.58
N ASN A 237 22.70 -5.94 -3.22
CA ASN A 237 21.50 -5.50 -2.52
C ASN A 237 20.75 -4.50 -3.35
N THR A 238 19.45 -4.67 -3.45
CA THR A 238 18.60 -3.74 -4.21
C THR A 238 17.70 -2.93 -3.31
N LEU A 239 17.40 -1.71 -3.74
CA LEU A 239 16.63 -0.74 -2.98
C LEU A 239 15.14 -1.08 -3.03
N ALA A 240 14.47 -0.87 -1.90
CA ALA A 240 13.02 -0.79 -1.85
C ALA A 240 12.53 0.54 -2.43
N SER A 241 11.31 0.55 -2.93
CA SER A 241 10.68 1.76 -3.44
C SER A 241 9.74 2.41 -2.41
N ALA A 242 9.54 3.71 -2.57
CA ALA A 242 8.53 4.44 -1.82
C ALA A 242 7.11 4.02 -2.25
N GLY A 243 6.14 4.16 -1.36
CA GLY A 243 4.73 4.15 -1.74
C GLY A 243 4.34 5.39 -2.53
N SER A 244 3.21 5.36 -3.22
CA SER A 244 2.67 6.55 -3.89
C SER A 244 1.86 7.43 -2.93
N SER A 245 1.75 8.72 -3.25
CA SER A 245 0.80 9.61 -2.59
C SER A 245 -0.64 9.12 -2.76
N GLY A 246 -1.50 9.49 -1.82
CA GLY A 246 -2.93 9.32 -1.94
C GLY A 246 -3.57 10.30 -2.92
N VAL A 247 -4.90 10.30 -2.93
CA VAL A 247 -5.72 11.22 -3.73
C VAL A 247 -7.06 11.47 -3.02
N ILE A 248 -7.62 12.66 -3.21
CA ILE A 248 -8.99 12.99 -2.80
C ILE A 248 -9.74 13.47 -4.04
N ILE A 249 -10.89 12.87 -4.30
CA ILE A 249 -11.79 13.25 -5.40
C ILE A 249 -13.16 13.54 -4.82
N LEU A 250 -13.72 14.67 -5.21
CA LEU A 250 -15.05 15.12 -4.81
C LEU A 250 -15.92 15.26 -6.05
N LYS A 251 -17.13 14.71 -6.00
CA LYS A 251 -18.10 14.79 -7.08
C LYS A 251 -19.35 15.51 -6.58
N TYR A 252 -19.66 16.62 -7.19
CA TYR A 252 -20.85 17.43 -6.92
C TYR A 252 -21.98 17.03 -7.87
N PRO A 253 -23.26 17.16 -7.45
CA PRO A 253 -24.38 17.14 -8.38
C PRO A 253 -24.22 18.30 -9.38
N SER A 254 -24.42 18.03 -10.64
CA SER A 254 -24.51 19.03 -11.71
C SER A 254 -25.88 19.70 -11.73
#